data_50f671cbddf76ab19904fb6ec8ef8b1c
#
_entry.id   50f671cbddf76ab19904fb6ec8ef8b1c
#
_cell.length_a   1.000
_cell.length_b   1.000
_cell.length_c   1.000
_cell.angle_alpha   90.00
_cell.angle_beta   90.00
_cell.angle_gamma   90.00
#
_symmetry.space_group_name_H-M   'P 1'
#
loop_
_entity.id
_entity.type
_entity.pdbx_description
1 polymer ?
#
loop_
_entity_poly.entity_id
_entity_poly.type
_entity_poly.pdbx_seq_one_letter_code
_entity_poly.pdbx_strand_id
1 'polypeptide(L)'
;MAFQKPEYQHLGEPANPTGKGEAMEGIAFRDLRRQYEALKADIDRALVGTAGGGAYIMGPEVKALESELAGYTGVRHCLTCANGTDALTLALKAWNIGPGDAVFVPDFTFFASAEVVALEGATPVFVDVCEDTFNMDPDDLERAVTETLAEGRLCPKAIIAVDLFGLPADYPHIRAVAQRHGLRVLEDGAQGFGGRIGNRRACSFGDISTTSFFPAKPLGCYGDGGAVFTDNDQWAERIASLRVHGKGSDKYDNVRIGMNSRLDTIQAAVLRVKLKAFKGFELDAVEEAARQYGERLPGGIPVIPDGFRSSWAQYTIRLRDREERDGLQAFLKSEGIPSMVYYPRPMHLQTAFAPADPTLCPVATSLCQRVLSLPMHPYLSENDIDKICDAVRRGTK
;
A
#
# COMPACT_ATOMS: atom_id res chain seq x y z
N MET A 1 -3.42 29.68 49.48
CA MET A 1 -3.32 28.22 49.53
C MET A 1 -2.32 27.79 48.46
N ALA A 2 -1.14 27.38 48.91
CA ALA A 2 -0.09 26.94 47.98
C ALA A 2 -0.38 25.50 47.54
N PHE A 3 -0.47 25.27 46.23
CA PHE A 3 -0.56 23.92 45.69
C PHE A 3 0.79 23.21 45.90
N GLN A 4 0.81 22.20 46.79
CA GLN A 4 1.91 21.27 46.88
C GLN A 4 1.96 20.42 45.61
N LYS A 5 3.12 20.43 44.92
CA LYS A 5 3.38 19.50 43.81
C LYS A 5 3.41 18.08 44.39
N PRO A 6 2.74 17.09 43.74
CA PRO A 6 2.89 15.72 44.17
C PRO A 6 4.35 15.28 43.93
N GLU A 7 5.00 14.78 44.97
CA GLU A 7 6.26 14.05 44.85
C GLU A 7 5.99 12.76 44.07
N TYR A 8 6.45 12.72 42.82
CA TYR A 8 6.56 11.43 42.12
C TYR A 8 7.63 10.62 42.82
N GLN A 9 7.22 9.65 43.62
CA GLN A 9 8.12 8.58 44.10
C GLN A 9 8.78 7.99 42.85
N HIS A 10 10.11 7.89 42.89
CA HIS A 10 10.91 7.25 41.86
C HIS A 10 10.32 5.88 41.57
N LEU A 11 9.63 5.79 40.40
CA LEU A 11 9.38 4.50 39.78
C LEU A 11 10.79 3.88 39.60
N GLY A 12 11.03 2.75 40.25
CA GLY A 12 12.32 2.06 40.21
C GLY A 12 12.84 1.99 38.78
N GLU A 13 14.15 1.97 38.63
CA GLU A 13 14.82 1.83 37.33
C GLU A 13 14.04 0.85 36.49
N PRO A 14 13.67 1.23 35.20
CA PRO A 14 12.97 0.30 34.36
C PRO A 14 13.81 -0.98 34.33
N ALA A 15 13.19 -2.08 34.70
CA ALA A 15 13.82 -3.39 34.60
C ALA A 15 14.44 -3.47 33.20
N ASN A 16 15.77 -3.54 33.18
CA ASN A 16 16.50 -3.69 31.93
C ASN A 16 15.88 -4.90 31.22
N PRO A 17 15.22 -4.73 30.04
CA PRO A 17 14.73 -5.85 29.29
C PRO A 17 15.91 -6.53 28.59
N THR A 18 16.89 -6.98 29.37
CA THR A 18 17.84 -7.97 28.95
C THR A 18 17.20 -9.37 29.07
N GLY A 19 15.96 -9.52 28.62
CA GLY A 19 15.65 -10.70 27.90
C GLY A 19 16.55 -10.63 26.66
N LYS A 20 17.63 -11.34 26.60
CA LYS A 20 18.20 -11.85 25.38
C LYS A 20 17.03 -12.57 24.72
N GLY A 21 16.25 -11.83 23.90
CA GLY A 21 15.34 -12.43 22.97
C GLY A 21 16.24 -13.32 22.14
N GLU A 22 16.12 -14.62 22.34
CA GLU A 22 16.68 -15.60 21.43
C GLU A 22 16.39 -15.06 20.05
N ALA A 23 17.42 -14.86 19.26
CA ALA A 23 17.28 -14.57 17.85
C ALA A 23 16.34 -15.67 17.36
N MET A 24 15.13 -15.34 16.91
CA MET A 24 14.29 -16.32 16.23
C MET A 24 15.11 -16.73 15.02
N GLU A 25 15.76 -17.91 15.11
CA GLU A 25 16.48 -18.57 14.01
C GLU A 25 15.48 -19.03 12.98
N GLY A 26 14.81 -18.09 12.30
CA GLY A 26 13.78 -18.40 11.32
C GLY A 26 13.68 -17.32 10.27
N ILE A 27 13.26 -17.72 9.07
CA ILE A 27 12.96 -16.80 7.97
C ILE A 27 11.68 -16.04 8.32
N ALA A 28 11.72 -14.71 8.35
CA ALA A 28 10.55 -13.88 8.54
C ALA A 28 9.88 -13.59 7.18
N PHE A 29 8.54 -13.49 7.15
CA PHE A 29 7.83 -13.06 5.95
C PHE A 29 8.15 -11.59 5.58
N ARG A 30 8.23 -10.72 6.61
CA ARG A 30 8.74 -9.35 6.55
C ARG A 30 9.50 -9.08 7.84
N ASP A 31 10.80 -8.79 7.77
CA ASP A 31 11.64 -8.66 8.96
C ASP A 31 11.78 -7.21 9.41
N LEU A 32 10.77 -6.74 10.14
CA LEU A 32 10.76 -5.40 10.71
C LEU A 32 11.77 -5.25 11.87
N ARG A 33 12.13 -6.36 12.52
CA ARG A 33 13.10 -6.35 13.61
C ARG A 33 14.52 -6.11 13.07
N ARG A 34 14.95 -6.86 12.04
CA ARG A 34 16.24 -6.62 11.38
C ARG A 34 16.31 -5.20 10.80
N GLN A 35 15.21 -4.67 10.25
CA GLN A 35 15.17 -3.29 9.81
C GLN A 35 15.42 -2.31 10.97
N TYR A 36 14.74 -2.49 12.11
CA TYR A 36 14.97 -1.66 13.28
C TYR A 36 16.41 -1.75 13.77
N GLU A 37 16.96 -2.96 13.89
CA GLU A 37 18.35 -3.18 14.34
C GLU A 37 19.36 -2.46 13.42
N ALA A 38 19.16 -2.53 12.10
CA ALA A 38 20.00 -1.84 11.12
C ALA A 38 19.93 -0.31 11.22
N LEU A 39 18.77 0.24 11.58
CA LEU A 39 18.51 1.68 11.62
C LEU A 39 18.46 2.24 13.06
N LYS A 40 18.72 1.41 14.06
CA LYS A 40 18.45 1.66 15.49
C LYS A 40 18.92 3.03 15.96
N ALA A 41 20.16 3.38 15.71
CA ALA A 41 20.76 4.62 16.23
C ALA A 41 20.03 5.88 15.72
N ASP A 42 19.59 5.88 14.47
CA ASP A 42 18.88 7.01 13.87
C ASP A 42 17.39 7.01 14.25
N ILE A 43 16.77 5.84 14.32
CA ILE A 43 15.38 5.68 14.79
C ILE A 43 15.23 6.14 16.23
N ASP A 44 16.07 5.64 17.15
CA ASP A 44 16.01 5.99 18.57
C ASP A 44 16.21 7.51 18.75
N ARG A 45 17.18 8.09 18.04
CA ARG A 45 17.42 9.54 18.07
C ARG A 45 16.20 10.33 17.58
N ALA A 46 15.56 9.89 16.48
CA ALA A 46 14.38 10.53 15.94
C ALA A 46 13.19 10.44 16.90
N LEU A 47 12.94 9.27 17.47
CA LEU A 47 11.84 9.05 18.43
C LEU A 47 12.02 9.90 19.70
N VAL A 48 13.20 9.82 20.33
CA VAL A 48 13.50 10.57 21.56
C VAL A 48 13.48 12.08 21.31
N GLY A 49 14.06 12.52 20.19
CA GLY A 49 14.04 13.94 19.81
C GLY A 49 12.63 14.49 19.60
N THR A 50 11.77 13.75 18.90
CA THR A 50 10.37 14.15 18.69
C THR A 50 9.57 14.14 19.99
N ALA A 51 9.75 13.10 20.83
CA ALA A 51 9.08 13.00 22.12
C ALA A 51 9.48 14.16 23.05
N GLY A 52 10.77 14.51 23.10
CA GLY A 52 11.28 15.64 23.87
C GLY A 52 10.84 17.02 23.36
N GLY A 53 10.54 17.13 22.06
CA GLY A 53 10.09 18.37 21.42
C GLY A 53 8.62 18.73 21.67
N GLY A 54 7.75 17.78 22.06
CA GLY A 54 6.34 18.00 22.44
C GLY A 54 5.39 18.35 21.29
N ALA A 55 5.85 18.50 20.04
CA ALA A 55 5.02 18.83 18.88
C ALA A 55 4.50 17.55 18.19
N TYR A 56 3.60 16.83 18.85
CA TYR A 56 3.18 15.48 18.42
C TYR A 56 2.24 15.44 17.21
N ILE A 57 1.50 16.52 16.93
CA ILE A 57 0.53 16.62 15.84
C ILE A 57 0.91 17.74 14.89
N MET A 58 1.04 17.43 13.59
CA MET A 58 1.39 18.40 12.54
C MET A 58 2.69 19.18 12.84
N GLY A 59 3.65 18.50 13.49
CA GLY A 59 4.96 19.08 13.82
C GLY A 59 5.87 19.26 12.60
N PRO A 60 7.09 19.77 12.81
CA PRO A 60 8.03 20.08 11.72
C PRO A 60 8.44 18.86 10.91
N GLU A 61 8.51 17.66 11.52
CA GLU A 61 8.86 16.40 10.83
C GLU A 61 7.81 16.00 9.80
N VAL A 62 6.52 16.32 10.05
CA VAL A 62 5.44 16.08 9.09
C VAL A 62 5.65 16.89 7.83
N LYS A 63 5.90 18.21 7.95
CA LYS A 63 6.16 19.08 6.81
C LYS A 63 7.43 18.69 6.04
N ALA A 64 8.47 18.33 6.77
CA ALA A 64 9.73 17.88 6.17
C ALA A 64 9.53 16.56 5.40
N LEU A 65 8.79 15.59 5.96
CA LEU A 65 8.46 14.35 5.30
C LEU A 65 7.62 14.60 4.03
N GLU A 66 6.58 15.45 4.10
CA GLU A 66 5.75 15.81 2.94
C GLU A 66 6.60 16.38 1.80
N SER A 67 7.55 17.26 2.11
CA SER A 67 8.49 17.81 1.12
C SER A 67 9.44 16.74 0.55
N GLU A 68 9.97 15.85 1.40
CA GLU A 68 10.87 14.78 0.99
C GLU A 68 10.17 13.74 0.10
N LEU A 69 8.89 13.41 0.41
CA LEU A 69 8.06 12.50 -0.37
C LEU A 69 7.66 13.11 -1.72
N ALA A 70 7.22 14.38 -1.74
CA ALA A 70 6.92 15.10 -2.98
C ALA A 70 8.15 15.16 -3.91
N GLY A 71 9.32 15.50 -3.36
CA GLY A 71 10.56 15.50 -4.10
C GLY A 71 11.00 14.12 -4.60
N TYR A 72 10.68 13.05 -3.85
CA TYR A 72 10.99 11.68 -4.26
C TYR A 72 10.10 11.20 -5.40
N THR A 73 8.80 11.44 -5.34
CA THR A 73 7.83 11.02 -6.37
C THR A 73 7.83 11.94 -7.59
N GLY A 74 8.28 13.20 -7.42
CA GLY A 74 8.35 14.19 -8.49
C GLY A 74 7.03 14.94 -8.71
N VAL A 75 6.13 14.94 -7.71
CA VAL A 75 4.88 15.70 -7.71
C VAL A 75 5.00 16.97 -6.87
N ARG A 76 4.11 17.95 -7.09
CA ARG A 76 4.14 19.23 -6.36
C ARG A 76 3.69 19.12 -4.91
N HIS A 77 2.68 18.30 -4.64
CA HIS A 77 2.06 18.22 -3.33
C HIS A 77 2.04 16.81 -2.80
N CYS A 78 2.46 16.65 -1.55
CA CYS A 78 2.26 15.49 -0.72
C CYS A 78 1.58 15.92 0.59
N LEU A 79 0.49 15.25 0.94
CA LEU A 79 -0.27 15.50 2.16
C LEU A 79 -0.40 14.20 2.93
N THR A 80 0.25 14.10 4.09
CA THR A 80 0.18 12.92 4.94
C THR A 80 -1.15 12.83 5.67
N CYS A 81 -1.60 11.61 5.97
CA CYS A 81 -2.85 11.32 6.66
C CYS A 81 -2.70 10.12 7.59
N ALA A 82 -3.78 9.73 8.28
CA ALA A 82 -3.74 8.73 9.33
C ALA A 82 -3.44 7.30 8.84
N ASN A 83 -3.86 6.95 7.62
CA ASN A 83 -3.66 5.61 7.03
C ASN A 83 -3.94 5.63 5.53
N GLY A 84 -3.68 4.48 4.85
CA GLY A 84 -3.91 4.36 3.40
C GLY A 84 -5.38 4.38 2.99
N THR A 85 -6.28 3.85 3.81
CA THR A 85 -7.74 3.88 3.55
C THR A 85 -8.25 5.31 3.57
N ASP A 86 -7.83 6.10 4.57
CA ASP A 86 -8.15 7.53 4.64
C ASP A 86 -7.55 8.31 3.45
N ALA A 87 -6.38 7.92 2.96
CA ALA A 87 -5.79 8.56 1.78
C ALA A 87 -6.69 8.41 0.54
N LEU A 88 -7.21 7.21 0.28
CA LEU A 88 -8.17 6.94 -0.78
C LEU A 88 -9.49 7.70 -0.57
N THR A 89 -10.02 7.65 0.65
CA THR A 89 -11.25 8.38 1.03
C THR A 89 -11.11 9.89 0.80
N LEU A 90 -9.98 10.49 1.21
CA LEU A 90 -9.69 11.91 1.00
C LEU A 90 -9.66 12.29 -0.49
N ALA A 91 -9.14 11.41 -1.35
CA ALA A 91 -9.14 11.61 -2.80
C ALA A 91 -10.57 11.60 -3.37
N LEU A 92 -11.39 10.61 -3.00
CA LEU A 92 -12.80 10.53 -3.43
C LEU A 92 -13.62 11.72 -2.94
N LYS A 93 -13.43 12.14 -1.68
CA LYS A 93 -14.06 13.35 -1.12
C LYS A 93 -13.59 14.62 -1.83
N ALA A 94 -12.32 14.71 -2.22
CA ALA A 94 -11.82 15.86 -2.98
C ALA A 94 -12.48 15.97 -4.35
N TRP A 95 -12.88 14.86 -4.93
CA TRP A 95 -13.61 14.79 -6.21
C TRP A 95 -15.13 14.86 -6.08
N ASN A 96 -15.69 14.89 -4.86
CA ASN A 96 -17.12 14.80 -4.56
C ASN A 96 -17.78 13.53 -5.15
N ILE A 97 -17.09 12.41 -5.07
CA ILE A 97 -17.66 11.10 -5.42
C ILE A 97 -18.75 10.77 -4.41
N GLY A 98 -19.87 10.25 -4.87
CA GLY A 98 -21.02 9.95 -4.03
C GLY A 98 -22.11 9.11 -4.70
N PRO A 99 -23.33 9.09 -4.14
CA PRO A 99 -24.43 8.25 -4.63
C PRO A 99 -24.75 8.53 -6.11
N GLY A 100 -24.92 7.44 -6.88
CA GLY A 100 -25.16 7.48 -8.32
C GLY A 100 -23.89 7.51 -9.19
N ASP A 101 -22.72 7.70 -8.58
CA ASP A 101 -21.44 7.62 -9.28
C ASP A 101 -20.94 6.16 -9.36
N ALA A 102 -20.28 5.82 -10.47
CA ALA A 102 -19.55 4.57 -10.64
C ALA A 102 -18.04 4.84 -10.55
N VAL A 103 -17.34 4.00 -9.77
CA VAL A 103 -15.88 3.98 -9.68
C VAL A 103 -15.39 2.59 -10.05
N PHE A 104 -14.53 2.50 -11.06
CA PHE A 104 -13.98 1.25 -11.56
C PHE A 104 -12.79 0.81 -10.72
N VAL A 105 -12.82 -0.42 -10.17
CA VAL A 105 -11.84 -0.94 -9.21
C VAL A 105 -11.41 -2.34 -9.64
N PRO A 106 -10.12 -2.72 -9.57
CA PRO A 106 -9.74 -4.09 -9.88
C PRO A 106 -10.36 -5.06 -8.88
N ASP A 107 -10.80 -6.21 -9.39
CA ASP A 107 -11.45 -7.23 -8.58
C ASP A 107 -10.47 -8.07 -7.73
N PHE A 108 -9.20 -8.08 -8.11
CA PHE A 108 -8.11 -8.72 -7.38
C PHE A 108 -7.24 -7.67 -6.70
N THR A 109 -7.63 -7.27 -5.48
CA THR A 109 -6.95 -6.22 -4.70
C THR A 109 -7.23 -6.39 -3.20
N PHE A 110 -6.64 -5.50 -2.38
CA PHE A 110 -7.00 -5.35 -0.97
C PHE A 110 -8.37 -4.66 -0.84
N PHE A 111 -9.12 -5.05 0.17
CA PHE A 111 -10.51 -4.63 0.37
C PHE A 111 -10.70 -3.11 0.37
N ALA A 112 -9.75 -2.35 0.94
CA ALA A 112 -9.86 -0.90 1.05
C ALA A 112 -10.05 -0.18 -0.29
N SER A 113 -9.48 -0.68 -1.40
CA SER A 113 -9.63 -0.05 -2.73
C SER A 113 -11.09 0.03 -3.19
N ALA A 114 -11.92 -0.96 -2.83
CA ALA A 114 -13.35 -0.99 -3.11
C ALA A 114 -14.21 -0.44 -1.97
N GLU A 115 -13.80 -0.70 -0.71
CA GLU A 115 -14.49 -0.26 0.50
C GLU A 115 -14.73 1.25 0.51
N VAL A 116 -13.72 2.03 0.17
CA VAL A 116 -13.80 3.50 0.19
C VAL A 116 -14.83 4.06 -0.80
N VAL A 117 -15.09 3.36 -1.90
CA VAL A 117 -16.12 3.72 -2.87
C VAL A 117 -17.50 3.55 -2.24
N ALA A 118 -17.73 2.41 -1.60
CA ALA A 118 -18.98 2.12 -0.90
C ALA A 118 -19.19 3.06 0.31
N LEU A 119 -18.14 3.41 1.06
CA LEU A 119 -18.20 4.37 2.16
C LEU A 119 -18.64 5.77 1.72
N GLU A 120 -18.29 6.19 0.51
CA GLU A 120 -18.77 7.46 -0.07
C GLU A 120 -20.19 7.34 -0.69
N GLY A 121 -20.82 6.17 -0.61
CA GLY A 121 -22.15 5.90 -1.17
C GLY A 121 -22.16 5.72 -2.69
N ALA A 122 -21.01 5.69 -3.33
CA ALA A 122 -20.85 5.38 -4.74
C ALA A 122 -20.85 3.86 -4.99
N THR A 123 -20.93 3.46 -6.24
CA THR A 123 -20.93 2.05 -6.63
C THR A 123 -19.57 1.62 -7.17
N PRO A 124 -18.87 0.67 -6.53
CA PRO A 124 -17.70 0.05 -7.14
C PRO A 124 -18.14 -0.85 -8.30
N VAL A 125 -17.56 -0.63 -9.48
CA VAL A 125 -17.70 -1.49 -10.65
C VAL A 125 -16.41 -2.30 -10.76
N PHE A 126 -16.52 -3.61 -10.62
CA PHE A 126 -15.34 -4.48 -10.61
C PHE A 126 -14.85 -4.75 -12.02
N VAL A 127 -13.53 -4.67 -12.18
CA VAL A 127 -12.80 -4.87 -13.42
C VAL A 127 -11.85 -6.04 -13.23
N ASP A 128 -11.79 -6.95 -14.21
CA ASP A 128 -10.87 -8.08 -14.16
C ASP A 128 -9.41 -7.64 -14.26
N VAL A 129 -8.50 -8.56 -14.07
CA VAL A 129 -7.06 -8.29 -14.01
C VAL A 129 -6.30 -9.14 -15.02
N CYS A 130 -5.11 -8.67 -15.40
CA CYS A 130 -4.17 -9.46 -16.21
C CYS A 130 -3.57 -10.57 -15.35
N GLU A 131 -3.55 -11.79 -15.86
CA GLU A 131 -3.01 -12.96 -15.17
C GLU A 131 -1.53 -12.82 -14.80
N ASP A 132 -0.75 -12.20 -15.68
CA ASP A 132 0.71 -12.12 -15.53
C ASP A 132 1.17 -11.01 -14.59
N THR A 133 0.47 -9.88 -14.58
CA THR A 133 0.83 -8.69 -13.79
C THR A 133 0.00 -8.55 -12.51
N PHE A 134 -1.14 -9.25 -12.42
CA PHE A 134 -2.16 -9.14 -11.36
C PHE A 134 -2.87 -7.79 -11.31
N ASN A 135 -2.51 -6.85 -12.15
CA ASN A 135 -3.05 -5.49 -12.21
C ASN A 135 -4.27 -5.42 -13.12
N MET A 136 -5.06 -4.34 -12.96
CA MET A 136 -6.26 -4.06 -13.76
C MET A 136 -6.01 -4.27 -15.25
N ASP A 137 -6.90 -5.03 -15.92
CA ASP A 137 -6.88 -5.21 -17.36
C ASP A 137 -7.51 -3.99 -18.05
N PRO A 138 -6.76 -3.24 -18.88
CA PRO A 138 -7.29 -2.06 -19.58
C PRO A 138 -8.39 -2.38 -20.60
N ASP A 139 -8.39 -3.57 -21.21
CA ASP A 139 -9.43 -3.99 -22.17
C ASP A 139 -10.73 -4.30 -21.43
N ASP A 140 -10.66 -4.98 -20.28
CA ASP A 140 -11.83 -5.21 -19.45
C ASP A 140 -12.35 -3.91 -18.81
N LEU A 141 -11.46 -2.98 -18.46
CA LEU A 141 -11.84 -1.63 -18.03
C LEU A 141 -12.66 -0.90 -19.10
N GLU A 142 -12.23 -0.91 -20.35
CA GLU A 142 -12.96 -0.28 -21.47
C GLU A 142 -14.36 -0.91 -21.63
N ARG A 143 -14.44 -2.26 -21.54
CA ARG A 143 -15.72 -2.99 -21.56
C ARG A 143 -16.63 -2.54 -20.42
N ALA A 144 -16.14 -2.53 -19.18
CA ALA A 144 -16.91 -2.20 -18.00
C ALA A 144 -17.44 -0.74 -18.05
N VAL A 145 -16.62 0.20 -18.53
CA VAL A 145 -17.04 1.61 -18.71
C VAL A 145 -18.15 1.70 -19.77
N THR A 146 -17.97 1.03 -20.91
CA THR A 146 -18.94 1.06 -22.01
C THR A 146 -20.30 0.45 -21.59
N GLU A 147 -20.27 -0.68 -20.89
CA GLU A 147 -21.48 -1.32 -20.36
C GLU A 147 -22.19 -0.43 -19.33
N THR A 148 -21.45 0.18 -18.39
CA THR A 148 -22.02 1.11 -17.41
C THR A 148 -22.70 2.31 -18.07
N LEU A 149 -22.10 2.87 -19.12
CA LEU A 149 -22.67 3.95 -19.92
C LEU A 149 -23.93 3.51 -20.67
N ALA A 150 -23.92 2.30 -21.27
CA ALA A 150 -25.08 1.76 -22.00
C ALA A 150 -26.26 1.46 -21.07
N GLU A 151 -26.03 1.01 -19.87
CA GLU A 151 -27.07 0.81 -18.84
C GLU A 151 -27.70 2.13 -18.37
N GLY A 152 -26.94 3.21 -18.30
CA GLY A 152 -27.43 4.55 -17.95
C GLY A 152 -27.93 4.70 -16.51
N ARG A 153 -27.65 3.74 -15.63
CA ARG A 153 -28.08 3.77 -14.21
C ARG A 153 -27.11 4.48 -13.30
N LEU A 154 -25.84 4.47 -13.65
CA LEU A 154 -24.72 5.06 -12.91
C LEU A 154 -23.95 6.03 -13.79
N CYS A 155 -23.31 7.00 -13.16
CA CYS A 155 -22.45 7.98 -13.84
C CYS A 155 -20.97 7.59 -13.66
N PRO A 156 -20.25 7.09 -14.67
CA PRO A 156 -18.82 6.86 -14.61
C PRO A 156 -18.05 8.11 -14.18
N LYS A 157 -17.22 8.03 -13.16
CA LYS A 157 -16.48 9.17 -12.59
C LYS A 157 -14.99 8.96 -12.47
N ALA A 158 -14.58 7.82 -11.97
CA ALA A 158 -13.18 7.58 -11.64
C ALA A 158 -12.79 6.10 -11.80
N ILE A 159 -11.50 5.90 -11.94
CA ILE A 159 -10.83 4.60 -11.93
C ILE A 159 -9.89 4.60 -10.73
N ILE A 160 -9.92 3.56 -9.90
CA ILE A 160 -8.89 3.26 -8.90
C ILE A 160 -8.01 2.18 -9.48
N ALA A 161 -6.81 2.54 -9.92
CA ALA A 161 -5.80 1.60 -10.39
C ALA A 161 -4.84 1.28 -9.24
N VAL A 162 -4.63 0.00 -8.99
CA VAL A 162 -3.80 -0.48 -7.86
C VAL A 162 -2.45 -0.97 -8.36
N ASP A 163 -1.38 -0.55 -7.72
CA ASP A 163 -0.02 -1.03 -7.96
C ASP A 163 0.22 -2.33 -7.17
N LEU A 164 -0.44 -3.41 -7.59
CA LEU A 164 -0.50 -4.63 -6.81
C LEU A 164 0.87 -5.30 -6.70
N PHE A 165 1.19 -5.79 -5.49
CA PHE A 165 2.46 -6.44 -5.13
C PHE A 165 3.71 -5.60 -5.36
N GLY A 166 3.54 -4.31 -5.71
CA GLY A 166 4.62 -3.37 -5.94
C GLY A 166 4.87 -3.02 -7.41
N LEU A 167 4.17 -3.67 -8.33
CA LEU A 167 4.24 -3.37 -9.76
C LEU A 167 3.23 -2.28 -10.11
N PRO A 168 3.66 -1.11 -10.65
CA PRO A 168 2.72 -0.12 -11.18
C PRO A 168 1.75 -0.72 -12.18
N ALA A 169 0.48 -0.31 -12.10
CA ALA A 169 -0.53 -0.69 -13.10
C ALA A 169 -0.17 -0.16 -14.49
N ASP A 170 -0.83 -0.66 -15.53
CA ASP A 170 -0.59 -0.18 -16.90
C ASP A 170 -1.21 1.21 -17.12
N TYR A 171 -0.64 2.22 -16.44
CA TYR A 171 -1.11 3.61 -16.53
C TYR A 171 -1.15 4.18 -17.96
N PRO A 172 -0.23 3.85 -18.87
CA PRO A 172 -0.36 4.29 -20.27
C PRO A 172 -1.70 3.92 -20.89
N HIS A 173 -2.14 2.66 -20.78
CA HIS A 173 -3.40 2.19 -21.36
C HIS A 173 -4.62 2.61 -20.52
N ILE A 174 -4.54 2.51 -19.18
CA ILE A 174 -5.61 2.98 -18.27
C ILE A 174 -5.92 4.46 -18.49
N ARG A 175 -4.90 5.31 -18.66
CA ARG A 175 -5.09 6.73 -18.94
C ARG A 175 -5.71 6.97 -20.32
N ALA A 176 -5.40 6.15 -21.32
CA ALA A 176 -6.06 6.26 -22.64
C ALA A 176 -7.56 5.97 -22.53
N VAL A 177 -7.98 4.96 -21.75
CA VAL A 177 -9.39 4.70 -21.42
C VAL A 177 -10.00 5.90 -20.69
N ALA A 178 -9.34 6.36 -19.62
CA ALA A 178 -9.82 7.50 -18.82
C ALA A 178 -10.04 8.76 -19.66
N GLN A 179 -9.14 9.08 -20.58
CA GLN A 179 -9.25 10.24 -21.48
C GLN A 179 -10.43 10.12 -22.46
N ARG A 180 -10.66 8.93 -23.04
CA ARG A 180 -11.80 8.69 -23.95
C ARG A 180 -13.16 8.95 -23.30
N HIS A 181 -13.26 8.59 -22.01
CA HIS A 181 -14.53 8.64 -21.27
C HIS A 181 -14.62 9.78 -20.25
N GLY A 182 -13.61 10.67 -20.18
CA GLY A 182 -13.60 11.80 -19.25
C GLY A 182 -13.51 11.40 -17.77
N LEU A 183 -12.86 10.28 -17.47
CA LEU A 183 -12.71 9.74 -16.11
C LEU A 183 -11.44 10.26 -15.44
N ARG A 184 -11.48 10.34 -14.12
CA ARG A 184 -10.30 10.61 -13.28
C ARG A 184 -9.60 9.30 -12.93
N VAL A 185 -8.27 9.36 -12.75
CA VAL A 185 -7.47 8.22 -12.34
C VAL A 185 -6.93 8.45 -10.93
N LEU A 186 -7.32 7.60 -9.99
CA LEU A 186 -6.74 7.49 -8.65
C LEU A 186 -5.76 6.33 -8.65
N GLU A 187 -4.50 6.62 -8.36
CA GLU A 187 -3.48 5.60 -8.13
C GLU A 187 -3.52 5.14 -6.67
N ASP A 188 -3.80 3.85 -6.44
CA ASP A 188 -3.59 3.20 -5.16
C ASP A 188 -2.18 2.60 -5.13
N GLY A 189 -1.21 3.43 -4.76
CA GLY A 189 0.19 3.07 -4.62
C GLY A 189 0.55 2.52 -3.23
N ALA A 190 -0.44 1.98 -2.46
CA ALA A 190 -0.18 1.45 -1.12
C ALA A 190 0.85 0.31 -1.10
N GLN A 191 1.00 -0.42 -2.19
CA GLN A 191 2.05 -1.42 -2.40
C GLN A 191 3.11 -0.94 -3.41
N GLY A 192 2.77 0.06 -4.23
CA GLY A 192 3.58 0.53 -5.35
C GLY A 192 4.73 1.47 -4.98
N PHE A 193 4.77 2.04 -3.77
CA PHE A 193 5.77 3.04 -3.41
C PHE A 193 7.20 2.52 -3.66
N GLY A 194 7.94 3.17 -4.57
CA GLY A 194 9.25 2.73 -5.05
C GLY A 194 9.26 2.09 -6.44
N GLY A 195 8.10 1.60 -6.92
CA GLY A 195 7.92 1.16 -8.29
C GLY A 195 8.05 2.29 -9.29
N ARG A 196 8.22 1.99 -10.58
CA ARG A 196 8.32 3.00 -11.63
C ARG A 196 7.98 2.45 -13.02
N ILE A 197 7.62 3.37 -13.92
CA ILE A 197 7.50 3.16 -15.36
C ILE A 197 8.45 4.16 -16.03
N GLY A 198 9.48 3.68 -16.70
CA GLY A 198 10.55 4.51 -17.21
C GLY A 198 11.20 5.34 -16.08
N ASN A 199 11.16 6.67 -16.22
CA ASN A 199 11.70 7.60 -15.22
C ASN A 199 10.68 8.11 -14.20
N ARG A 200 9.40 7.81 -14.36
CA ARG A 200 8.34 8.21 -13.43
C ARG A 200 8.18 7.18 -12.32
N ARG A 201 8.02 7.64 -11.09
CA ARG A 201 7.83 6.79 -9.91
C ARG A 201 6.35 6.62 -9.57
N ALA A 202 6.02 5.50 -8.95
CA ALA A 202 4.74 5.29 -8.31
C ALA A 202 4.42 6.44 -7.34
N CYS A 203 3.13 6.65 -7.10
CA CYS A 203 2.55 7.82 -6.46
C CYS A 203 2.67 9.13 -7.30
N SER A 204 2.83 9.00 -8.62
CA SER A 204 2.78 10.13 -9.57
C SER A 204 1.97 9.85 -10.84
N PHE A 205 1.38 8.65 -10.98
CA PHE A 205 0.68 8.25 -12.20
C PHE A 205 -0.77 8.70 -12.24
N GLY A 206 -1.44 8.83 -11.08
CA GLY A 206 -2.83 9.28 -10.97
C GLY A 206 -3.00 10.78 -11.17
N ASP A 207 -4.26 11.25 -11.30
CA ASP A 207 -4.63 12.64 -11.10
C ASP A 207 -4.51 13.01 -9.61
N ILE A 208 -4.87 12.04 -8.77
CA ILE A 208 -4.46 11.92 -7.37
C ILE A 208 -3.84 10.53 -7.21
N SER A 209 -2.79 10.43 -6.41
CA SER A 209 -2.16 9.17 -6.03
C SER A 209 -2.14 9.04 -4.51
N THR A 210 -2.16 7.81 -4.00
CA THR A 210 -2.17 7.53 -2.57
C THR A 210 -1.13 6.49 -2.21
N THR A 211 -0.72 6.46 -0.94
CA THR A 211 0.07 5.35 -0.40
C THR A 211 -0.26 5.07 1.06
N SER A 212 0.17 3.93 1.54
CA SER A 212 0.04 3.48 2.93
C SER A 212 1.42 3.34 3.56
N PHE A 213 1.54 3.79 4.80
CA PHE A 213 2.72 3.57 5.63
C PHE A 213 2.49 2.52 6.72
N PHE A 214 1.51 1.61 6.55
CA PHE A 214 1.38 0.44 7.43
C PHE A 214 2.73 -0.28 7.55
N PRO A 215 3.12 -0.81 8.72
CA PRO A 215 4.48 -1.28 8.98
C PRO A 215 5.07 -2.23 7.95
N ALA A 216 4.23 -3.12 7.37
CA ALA A 216 4.67 -4.10 6.37
C ALA A 216 4.72 -3.57 4.93
N LYS A 217 4.38 -2.30 4.67
CA LYS A 217 4.48 -1.69 3.34
C LYS A 217 5.93 -1.42 2.93
N PRO A 218 6.22 -1.20 1.63
CA PRO A 218 7.59 -0.91 1.17
C PRO A 218 8.27 0.19 1.99
N LEU A 219 7.58 1.30 2.24
CA LEU A 219 7.96 2.31 3.22
C LEU A 219 6.90 2.32 4.33
N GLY A 220 7.20 1.71 5.48
CA GLY A 220 6.27 1.59 6.60
C GLY A 220 6.74 2.32 7.86
N CYS A 221 5.80 2.95 8.60
CA CYS A 221 6.07 3.55 9.91
C CYS A 221 5.91 2.52 11.05
N TYR A 222 5.89 2.98 12.30
CA TYR A 222 5.70 2.13 13.49
C TYR A 222 4.27 2.26 14.04
N GLY A 223 3.30 2.21 13.16
CA GLY A 223 1.87 2.33 13.39
C GLY A 223 1.17 2.54 12.07
N ASP A 224 0.03 3.22 12.07
CA ASP A 224 -0.67 3.60 10.86
C ASP A 224 -0.13 4.91 10.28
N GLY A 225 -0.26 5.05 8.97
CA GLY A 225 0.10 6.23 8.21
C GLY A 225 -0.27 6.10 6.74
N GLY A 226 -0.40 7.23 6.07
CA GLY A 226 -0.65 7.31 4.65
C GLY A 226 -0.30 8.67 4.08
N ALA A 227 -0.37 8.80 2.77
CA ALA A 227 -0.19 10.08 2.09
C ALA A 227 -0.98 10.12 0.78
N VAL A 228 -1.34 11.34 0.40
CA VAL A 228 -1.98 11.70 -0.87
C VAL A 228 -1.04 12.60 -1.65
N PHE A 229 -0.94 12.37 -2.95
CA PHE A 229 -0.04 13.07 -3.87
C PHE A 229 -0.85 13.65 -5.04
N THR A 230 -0.54 14.86 -5.47
CA THR A 230 -1.17 15.48 -6.64
C THR A 230 -0.37 16.68 -7.14
N ASP A 231 -0.52 16.99 -8.44
CA ASP A 231 -0.02 18.23 -9.04
C ASP A 231 -1.08 19.34 -9.08
N ASN A 232 -2.31 19.07 -8.61
CA ASN A 232 -3.41 20.01 -8.65
C ASN A 232 -3.52 20.79 -7.33
N ASP A 233 -3.28 22.11 -7.39
CA ASP A 233 -3.27 23.00 -6.20
C ASP A 233 -4.64 23.02 -5.50
N GLN A 234 -5.76 23.00 -6.25
CA GLN A 234 -7.11 23.04 -5.67
C GLN A 234 -7.45 21.75 -4.92
N TRP A 235 -7.04 20.60 -5.45
CA TRP A 235 -7.23 19.32 -4.76
C TRP A 235 -6.33 19.22 -3.54
N ALA A 236 -5.09 19.69 -3.63
CA ALA A 236 -4.18 19.73 -2.49
C ALA A 236 -4.74 20.58 -1.35
N GLU A 237 -5.22 21.81 -1.64
CA GLU A 237 -5.88 22.66 -0.65
C GLU A 237 -7.11 21.99 -0.03
N ARG A 238 -7.95 21.37 -0.87
CA ARG A 238 -9.15 20.70 -0.42
C ARG A 238 -8.84 19.51 0.50
N ILE A 239 -7.86 18.68 0.13
CA ILE A 239 -7.40 17.54 0.95
C ILE A 239 -6.79 18.03 2.26
N ALA A 240 -5.97 19.08 2.23
CA ALA A 240 -5.40 19.70 3.43
C ALA A 240 -6.47 20.16 4.42
N SER A 241 -7.58 20.70 3.91
CA SER A 241 -8.75 21.06 4.71
C SER A 241 -9.49 19.82 5.23
N LEU A 242 -9.79 18.85 4.34
CA LEU A 242 -10.58 17.65 4.66
C LEU A 242 -9.93 16.83 5.77
N ARG A 243 -8.59 16.63 5.75
CA ARG A 243 -7.87 15.83 6.76
C ARG A 243 -7.87 16.41 8.17
N VAL A 244 -8.31 17.66 8.33
CA VAL A 244 -8.45 18.37 9.61
C VAL A 244 -9.86 18.95 9.78
N HIS A 245 -10.86 18.08 9.69
CA HIS A 245 -12.29 18.38 9.90
C HIS A 245 -12.90 19.37 8.89
N GLY A 246 -12.34 19.51 7.69
CA GLY A 246 -12.84 20.48 6.72
C GLY A 246 -12.56 21.94 7.08
N LYS A 247 -11.50 22.20 7.84
CA LYS A 247 -11.12 23.53 8.34
C LYS A 247 -10.93 24.53 7.18
N GLY A 248 -11.49 25.73 7.34
CA GLY A 248 -11.25 26.90 6.49
C GLY A 248 -10.01 27.70 6.92
N SER A 249 -9.97 28.95 6.53
CA SER A 249 -8.91 29.90 6.89
C SER A 249 -8.95 30.30 8.38
N ASP A 250 -10.14 30.36 8.96
CA ASP A 250 -10.33 30.62 10.38
C ASP A 250 -10.17 29.34 11.21
N LYS A 251 -9.71 29.49 12.45
CA LYS A 251 -9.43 28.36 13.35
C LYS A 251 -10.68 27.54 13.68
N TYR A 252 -11.83 28.19 13.79
CA TYR A 252 -13.10 27.58 14.21
C TYR A 252 -14.16 27.55 13.10
N ASP A 253 -13.79 27.91 11.86
CA ASP A 253 -14.68 27.82 10.71
C ASP A 253 -14.37 26.55 9.90
N ASN A 254 -15.28 25.59 9.97
CA ASN A 254 -15.21 24.34 9.19
C ASN A 254 -16.12 24.48 7.96
N VAL A 255 -15.51 24.78 6.84
CA VAL A 255 -16.21 25.11 5.57
C VAL A 255 -16.69 23.88 4.79
N ARG A 256 -16.37 22.67 5.26
CA ARG A 256 -16.81 21.39 4.67
C ARG A 256 -16.80 20.29 5.73
N ILE A 257 -17.53 19.19 5.45
CA ILE A 257 -17.46 17.99 6.27
C ILE A 257 -16.17 17.25 5.93
N GLY A 258 -15.29 17.12 6.90
CA GLY A 258 -13.99 16.47 6.76
C GLY A 258 -13.80 15.32 7.73
N MET A 259 -12.54 14.96 7.97
CA MET A 259 -12.10 13.83 8.81
C MET A 259 -11.05 14.31 9.82
N ASN A 260 -10.83 13.51 10.85
CA ASN A 260 -9.62 13.60 11.67
C ASN A 260 -8.60 12.60 11.11
N SER A 261 -7.86 13.00 10.09
CA SER A 261 -6.91 12.14 9.39
C SER A 261 -5.56 12.83 9.24
N ARG A 262 -4.68 12.61 10.20
CA ARG A 262 -3.35 13.23 10.31
C ARG A 262 -2.31 12.16 10.60
N LEU A 263 -1.11 12.31 10.05
CA LEU A 263 0.04 11.52 10.46
C LEU A 263 0.64 12.12 11.73
N ASP A 264 0.86 11.28 12.75
CA ASP A 264 1.53 11.71 13.98
C ASP A 264 3.00 12.08 13.69
N THR A 265 3.49 13.10 14.37
CA THR A 265 4.87 13.59 14.18
C THR A 265 5.92 12.50 14.48
N ILE A 266 5.65 11.63 15.45
CA ILE A 266 6.51 10.49 15.78
C ILE A 266 6.63 9.55 14.57
N GLN A 267 5.53 9.24 13.89
CA GLN A 267 5.54 8.39 12.71
C GLN A 267 6.27 9.07 11.53
N ALA A 268 6.10 10.37 11.37
CA ALA A 268 6.82 11.14 10.36
C ALA A 268 8.34 11.11 10.60
N ALA A 269 8.78 11.22 11.85
CA ALA A 269 10.21 11.15 12.22
C ALA A 269 10.81 9.78 11.87
N VAL A 270 10.09 8.68 12.16
CA VAL A 270 10.49 7.32 11.78
C VAL A 270 10.57 7.17 10.25
N LEU A 271 9.54 7.63 9.54
CA LEU A 271 9.49 7.55 8.07
C LEU A 271 10.63 8.29 7.40
N ARG A 272 11.06 9.44 7.91
CA ARG A 272 12.20 10.20 7.36
C ARG A 272 13.50 9.43 7.46
N VAL A 273 13.73 8.70 8.57
CA VAL A 273 14.89 7.80 8.71
C VAL A 273 14.80 6.66 7.71
N LYS A 274 13.64 6.00 7.67
CA LYS A 274 13.41 4.84 6.78
C LYS A 274 13.45 5.23 5.29
N LEU A 275 12.98 6.42 4.91
CA LEU A 275 13.04 6.90 3.53
C LEU A 275 14.49 7.04 3.03
N LYS A 276 15.44 7.39 3.91
CA LYS A 276 16.87 7.43 3.55
C LYS A 276 17.40 6.03 3.27
N ALA A 277 17.10 5.06 4.13
CA ALA A 277 17.49 3.66 3.94
C ALA A 277 16.82 3.06 2.69
N PHE A 278 15.52 3.31 2.51
CA PHE A 278 14.72 2.88 1.37
C PHE A 278 15.34 3.31 0.03
N LYS A 279 15.74 4.59 -0.07
CA LYS A 279 16.41 5.14 -1.27
C LYS A 279 17.86 4.70 -1.40
N GLY A 280 18.53 4.43 -0.28
CA GLY A 280 19.97 4.18 -0.22
C GLY A 280 20.34 2.74 -0.53
N PHE A 281 19.55 1.75 -0.10
CA PHE A 281 19.89 0.34 -0.30
C PHE A 281 18.70 -0.64 -0.30
N GLU A 282 17.58 -0.33 0.38
CA GLU A 282 16.51 -1.32 0.56
C GLU A 282 15.80 -1.67 -0.76
N LEU A 283 15.57 -0.67 -1.64
CA LEU A 283 14.99 -0.92 -2.97
C LEU A 283 15.89 -1.81 -3.84
N ASP A 284 17.21 -1.62 -3.79
CA ASP A 284 18.13 -2.44 -4.59
C ASP A 284 18.26 -3.84 -3.99
N ALA A 285 18.18 -3.96 -2.66
CA ALA A 285 18.21 -5.25 -1.99
C ALA A 285 16.97 -6.12 -2.31
N VAL A 286 15.76 -5.54 -2.35
CA VAL A 286 14.55 -6.30 -2.75
C VAL A 286 14.57 -6.65 -4.24
N GLU A 287 15.12 -5.79 -5.09
CA GLU A 287 15.33 -6.10 -6.51
C GLU A 287 16.26 -7.31 -6.69
N GLU A 288 17.39 -7.32 -5.97
CA GLU A 288 18.34 -8.43 -5.99
C GLU A 288 17.71 -9.73 -5.46
N ALA A 289 16.94 -9.65 -4.36
CA ALA A 289 16.21 -10.82 -3.85
C ALA A 289 15.20 -11.37 -4.88
N ALA A 290 14.46 -10.48 -5.56
CA ALA A 290 13.53 -10.88 -6.60
C ALA A 290 14.22 -11.53 -7.81
N ARG A 291 15.37 -10.97 -8.22
CA ARG A 291 16.20 -11.58 -9.29
C ARG A 291 16.64 -13.01 -8.91
N GLN A 292 17.12 -13.17 -7.69
CA GLN A 292 17.54 -14.48 -7.18
C GLN A 292 16.39 -15.48 -7.12
N TYR A 293 15.20 -15.09 -6.72
CA TYR A 293 13.99 -15.92 -6.80
C TYR A 293 13.69 -16.33 -8.24
N GLY A 294 13.69 -15.36 -9.17
CA GLY A 294 13.41 -15.61 -10.58
C GLY A 294 14.36 -16.62 -11.24
N GLU A 295 15.65 -16.62 -10.83
CA GLU A 295 16.66 -17.56 -11.34
C GLU A 295 16.54 -18.98 -10.73
N ARG A 296 16.00 -19.08 -9.50
CA ARG A 296 16.01 -20.34 -8.75
C ARG A 296 14.66 -21.06 -8.73
N LEU A 297 13.55 -20.35 -8.94
CA LEU A 297 12.21 -20.94 -8.93
C LEU A 297 11.88 -21.62 -10.27
N PRO A 298 11.13 -22.74 -10.26
CA PRO A 298 10.88 -23.55 -11.46
C PRO A 298 9.87 -22.92 -12.43
N GLY A 299 9.12 -21.89 -12.02
CA GLY A 299 8.08 -21.25 -12.81
C GLY A 299 7.04 -20.55 -11.95
N GLY A 300 5.96 -20.06 -12.58
CA GLY A 300 4.90 -19.32 -11.89
C GLY A 300 5.32 -17.96 -11.32
N ILE A 301 6.50 -17.45 -11.72
CA ILE A 301 7.09 -16.23 -11.21
C ILE A 301 6.33 -14.99 -11.70
N PRO A 302 6.39 -13.84 -10.97
CA PRO A 302 5.82 -12.57 -11.43
C PRO A 302 6.45 -12.10 -12.74
N VAL A 303 5.65 -11.49 -13.60
CA VAL A 303 6.10 -10.89 -14.86
C VAL A 303 6.22 -9.38 -14.68
N ILE A 304 7.38 -8.84 -15.00
CA ILE A 304 7.61 -7.39 -15.01
C ILE A 304 7.71 -6.95 -16.47
N PRO A 305 6.78 -6.12 -16.99
CA PRO A 305 6.83 -5.64 -18.36
C PRO A 305 8.07 -4.75 -18.62
N ASP A 306 8.49 -4.69 -19.89
CA ASP A 306 9.61 -3.85 -20.29
C ASP A 306 9.38 -2.38 -19.91
N GLY A 307 10.40 -1.77 -19.32
CA GLY A 307 10.34 -0.39 -18.84
C GLY A 307 9.68 -0.20 -17.48
N PHE A 308 9.15 -1.27 -16.87
CA PHE A 308 8.62 -1.25 -15.51
C PHE A 308 9.66 -1.71 -14.49
N ARG A 309 9.52 -1.26 -13.25
CA ARG A 309 10.22 -1.77 -12.07
C ARG A 309 9.22 -1.90 -10.92
N SER A 310 9.20 -3.07 -10.28
CA SER A 310 8.42 -3.31 -9.07
C SER A 310 9.16 -2.83 -7.81
N SER A 311 8.41 -2.41 -6.80
CA SER A 311 8.95 -2.21 -5.44
C SER A 311 9.01 -3.51 -4.64
N TRP A 312 8.50 -4.61 -5.20
CA TRP A 312 8.48 -5.93 -4.59
C TRP A 312 7.89 -5.94 -3.18
N ALA A 313 6.74 -5.26 -3.01
CA ALA A 313 6.00 -5.29 -1.76
C ALA A 313 5.68 -6.74 -1.33
N GLN A 314 5.37 -7.60 -2.30
CA GLN A 314 5.28 -9.05 -2.18
C GLN A 314 5.96 -9.72 -3.37
N TYR A 315 6.46 -10.95 -3.17
CA TYR A 315 6.87 -11.83 -4.25
C TYR A 315 5.84 -12.97 -4.35
N THR A 316 4.92 -12.85 -5.28
CA THR A 316 3.76 -13.73 -5.40
C THR A 316 3.90 -14.66 -6.59
N ILE A 317 3.92 -15.97 -6.33
CA ILE A 317 3.99 -17.01 -7.36
C ILE A 317 2.59 -17.56 -7.67
N ARG A 318 2.43 -18.09 -8.87
CA ARG A 318 1.22 -18.78 -9.34
C ARG A 318 1.44 -20.29 -9.34
N LEU A 319 0.58 -21.02 -8.69
CA LEU A 319 0.52 -22.47 -8.70
C LEU A 319 -0.53 -22.92 -9.73
N ARG A 320 -0.61 -24.20 -9.99
CA ARG A 320 -1.55 -24.78 -10.95
C ARG A 320 -3.00 -24.60 -10.51
N ASP A 321 -3.28 -24.91 -9.24
CA ASP A 321 -4.61 -24.91 -8.65
C ASP A 321 -4.57 -24.69 -7.12
N ARG A 322 -5.73 -24.74 -6.49
CA ARG A 322 -5.86 -24.55 -5.04
C ARG A 322 -5.22 -25.67 -4.22
N GLU A 323 -5.29 -26.90 -4.70
CA GLU A 323 -4.77 -28.06 -3.97
C GLU A 323 -3.24 -27.97 -3.89
N GLU A 324 -2.58 -27.67 -5.00
CA GLU A 324 -1.13 -27.44 -5.02
C GLU A 324 -0.73 -26.23 -4.15
N ARG A 325 -1.50 -25.11 -4.21
CA ARG A 325 -1.24 -23.93 -3.41
C ARG A 325 -1.34 -24.24 -1.91
N ASP A 326 -2.43 -24.88 -1.48
CA ASP A 326 -2.66 -25.19 -0.06
C ASP A 326 -1.65 -26.23 0.44
N GLY A 327 -1.30 -27.23 -0.40
CA GLY A 327 -0.26 -28.22 -0.14
C GLY A 327 1.12 -27.58 0.05
N LEU A 328 1.53 -26.72 -0.89
CA LEU A 328 2.80 -25.99 -0.78
C LEU A 328 2.83 -25.10 0.46
N GLN A 329 1.76 -24.38 0.75
CA GLN A 329 1.68 -23.52 1.95
C GLN A 329 1.88 -24.34 3.23
N ALA A 330 1.20 -25.49 3.35
CA ALA A 330 1.35 -26.39 4.48
C ALA A 330 2.77 -26.96 4.60
N PHE A 331 3.38 -27.33 3.48
CA PHE A 331 4.75 -27.83 3.43
C PHE A 331 5.76 -26.76 3.86
N LEU A 332 5.69 -25.55 3.29
CA LEU A 332 6.57 -24.43 3.69
C LEU A 332 6.46 -24.14 5.18
N LYS A 333 5.23 -24.16 5.73
CA LYS A 333 5.01 -23.98 7.16
C LYS A 333 5.70 -25.07 7.99
N SER A 334 5.70 -26.33 7.56
CA SER A 334 6.39 -27.43 8.24
C SER A 334 7.93 -27.29 8.21
N GLU A 335 8.46 -26.61 7.19
CA GLU A 335 9.88 -26.26 7.06
C GLU A 335 10.24 -24.94 7.79
N GLY A 336 9.29 -24.31 8.51
CA GLY A 336 9.52 -23.05 9.22
C GLY A 336 9.60 -21.83 8.30
N ILE A 337 9.09 -21.94 7.06
CA ILE A 337 9.06 -20.85 6.07
C ILE A 337 7.64 -20.26 6.01
N PRO A 338 7.44 -19.01 6.42
CA PRO A 338 6.13 -18.37 6.35
C PRO A 338 5.76 -18.04 4.90
N SER A 339 4.49 -18.20 4.56
CA SER A 339 3.92 -17.80 3.27
C SER A 339 2.49 -17.33 3.46
N MET A 340 2.01 -16.48 2.55
CA MET A 340 0.70 -15.83 2.67
C MET A 340 -0.08 -15.90 1.36
N VAL A 341 -1.40 -16.02 1.45
CA VAL A 341 -2.30 -15.94 0.30
C VAL A 341 -2.87 -14.54 0.21
N TYR A 342 -2.44 -13.77 -0.78
CA TYR A 342 -2.95 -12.45 -1.13
C TYR A 342 -3.49 -12.48 -2.56
N TYR A 343 -4.83 -12.55 -2.75
CA TYR A 343 -5.93 -12.61 -1.77
C TYR A 343 -6.76 -13.88 -2.03
N PRO A 344 -7.37 -14.49 -0.99
CA PRO A 344 -8.07 -15.76 -1.15
C PRO A 344 -9.48 -15.65 -1.74
N ARG A 345 -10.00 -14.41 -1.92
CA ARG A 345 -11.34 -14.13 -2.42
C ARG A 345 -11.35 -12.83 -3.22
N PRO A 346 -11.92 -12.79 -4.44
CA PRO A 346 -12.05 -11.58 -5.23
C PRO A 346 -13.07 -10.62 -4.62
N MET A 347 -13.02 -9.33 -5.00
CA MET A 347 -13.86 -8.29 -4.40
C MET A 347 -15.35 -8.55 -4.62
N HIS A 348 -15.78 -8.91 -5.83
CA HIS A 348 -17.19 -9.17 -6.13
C HIS A 348 -17.79 -10.29 -5.30
N LEU A 349 -16.99 -11.25 -4.80
CA LEU A 349 -17.46 -12.34 -3.93
C LEU A 349 -17.30 -12.04 -2.44
N GLN A 350 -16.86 -10.84 -2.04
CA GLN A 350 -16.85 -10.44 -0.64
C GLN A 350 -18.30 -10.27 -0.15
N THR A 351 -18.58 -10.77 1.05
CA THR A 351 -19.92 -10.72 1.63
C THR A 351 -20.49 -9.30 1.71
N ALA A 352 -19.63 -8.31 1.86
CA ALA A 352 -20.01 -6.90 1.92
C ALA A 352 -20.56 -6.36 0.58
N PHE A 353 -20.23 -6.99 -0.55
CA PHE A 353 -20.67 -6.61 -1.90
C PHE A 353 -21.72 -7.58 -2.49
N ALA A 354 -22.15 -8.58 -1.72
CA ALA A 354 -23.15 -9.53 -2.18
C ALA A 354 -24.58 -8.91 -2.26
N PRO A 355 -25.46 -9.37 -3.17
CA PRO A 355 -25.22 -10.40 -4.15
C PRO A 355 -24.52 -9.86 -5.40
N ALA A 356 -23.55 -10.60 -5.95
CA ALA A 356 -22.90 -10.30 -7.20
C ALA A 356 -22.93 -11.52 -8.12
N ASP A 357 -22.78 -11.31 -9.42
CA ASP A 357 -22.66 -12.38 -10.40
C ASP A 357 -21.34 -13.15 -10.15
N PRO A 358 -21.38 -14.45 -9.84
CA PRO A 358 -20.16 -15.22 -9.57
C PRO A 358 -19.28 -15.46 -10.79
N THR A 359 -19.75 -15.14 -11.99
CA THR A 359 -18.99 -15.24 -13.25
C THR A 359 -18.27 -13.97 -13.62
N LEU A 360 -18.47 -12.89 -12.87
CA LEU A 360 -17.75 -11.65 -13.03
C LEU A 360 -16.27 -11.86 -12.74
N CYS A 361 -15.38 -11.28 -13.53
CA CYS A 361 -13.93 -11.29 -13.31
C CYS A 361 -13.31 -12.72 -13.14
N PRO A 362 -13.35 -13.57 -14.18
CA PRO A 362 -12.89 -14.95 -14.11
C PRO A 362 -11.39 -15.09 -13.83
N VAL A 363 -10.54 -14.14 -14.29
CA VAL A 363 -9.10 -14.18 -14.03
C VAL A 363 -8.81 -13.90 -12.55
N ALA A 364 -9.43 -12.87 -11.97
CA ALA A 364 -9.33 -12.56 -10.54
C ALA A 364 -9.77 -13.76 -9.69
N THR A 365 -10.90 -14.39 -10.05
CA THR A 365 -11.41 -15.59 -9.37
C THR A 365 -10.42 -16.74 -9.44
N SER A 366 -9.83 -17.00 -10.61
CA SER A 366 -8.80 -18.03 -10.81
C SER A 366 -7.54 -17.74 -9.96
N LEU A 367 -7.03 -16.52 -9.99
CA LEU A 367 -5.85 -16.11 -9.21
C LEU A 367 -6.04 -16.31 -7.70
N CYS A 368 -7.22 -15.98 -7.16
CA CYS A 368 -7.54 -16.21 -5.75
C CYS A 368 -7.39 -17.66 -5.30
N GLN A 369 -7.49 -18.63 -6.22
CA GLN A 369 -7.34 -20.05 -5.90
C GLN A 369 -5.87 -20.49 -5.87
N ARG A 370 -4.95 -19.83 -6.60
CA ARG A 370 -3.65 -20.41 -6.94
C ARG A 370 -2.43 -19.49 -6.68
N VAL A 371 -2.61 -18.31 -6.10
CA VAL A 371 -1.48 -17.45 -5.72
C VAL A 371 -0.94 -17.77 -4.34
N LEU A 372 0.37 -17.64 -4.17
CA LEU A 372 1.07 -17.76 -2.89
C LEU A 372 2.22 -16.76 -2.83
N SER A 373 2.28 -15.95 -1.80
CA SER A 373 3.36 -14.98 -1.59
C SER A 373 4.44 -15.58 -0.70
N LEU A 374 5.69 -15.45 -1.13
CA LEU A 374 6.90 -15.89 -0.45
C LEU A 374 7.48 -14.75 0.40
N PRO A 375 8.37 -15.03 1.37
CA PRO A 375 9.06 -13.99 2.12
C PRO A 375 9.76 -13.00 1.20
N MET A 376 9.55 -11.69 1.44
CA MET A 376 10.16 -10.63 0.63
C MET A 376 10.45 -9.40 1.48
N HIS A 377 11.72 -9.12 1.70
CA HIS A 377 12.20 -7.92 2.40
C HIS A 377 13.70 -7.69 2.13
N PRO A 378 14.23 -6.47 2.34
CA PRO A 378 15.62 -6.11 1.99
C PRO A 378 16.69 -6.79 2.84
N TYR A 379 16.32 -7.55 3.86
CA TYR A 379 17.22 -8.21 4.81
C TYR A 379 17.27 -9.74 4.63
N LEU A 380 16.72 -10.28 3.53
CA LEU A 380 16.90 -11.69 3.16
C LEU A 380 18.35 -11.93 2.75
N SER A 381 18.95 -12.96 3.35
CA SER A 381 20.26 -13.43 2.89
C SER A 381 20.10 -14.37 1.68
N GLU A 382 21.17 -14.53 0.90
CA GLU A 382 21.21 -15.50 -0.19
C GLU A 382 20.87 -16.93 0.30
N ASN A 383 21.37 -17.31 1.48
CA ASN A 383 21.05 -18.60 2.11
C ASN A 383 19.56 -18.74 2.49
N ASP A 384 18.89 -17.64 2.90
CA ASP A 384 17.44 -17.66 3.14
C ASP A 384 16.69 -17.91 1.84
N ILE A 385 17.08 -17.24 0.76
CA ILE A 385 16.47 -17.41 -0.57
C ILE A 385 16.69 -18.81 -1.10
N ASP A 386 17.90 -19.37 -0.96
CA ASP A 386 18.20 -20.75 -1.35
C ASP A 386 17.32 -21.76 -0.62
N LYS A 387 17.18 -21.62 0.72
CA LYS A 387 16.30 -22.47 1.53
C LYS A 387 14.84 -22.39 1.08
N ILE A 388 14.35 -21.18 0.82
CA ILE A 388 12.97 -20.97 0.35
C ILE A 388 12.76 -21.64 -1.01
N CYS A 389 13.66 -21.40 -1.97
CA CYS A 389 13.55 -21.96 -3.31
C CYS A 389 13.65 -23.49 -3.32
N ASP A 390 14.54 -24.06 -2.49
CA ASP A 390 14.65 -25.51 -2.34
C ASP A 390 13.38 -26.13 -1.76
N ALA A 391 12.78 -25.47 -0.75
CA ALA A 391 11.52 -25.89 -0.17
C ALA A 391 10.37 -25.79 -1.19
N VAL A 392 10.27 -24.70 -1.95
CA VAL A 392 9.27 -24.58 -3.03
C VAL A 392 9.42 -25.72 -4.04
N ARG A 393 10.65 -25.98 -4.53
CA ARG A 393 10.90 -27.09 -5.49
C ARG A 393 10.54 -28.48 -4.95
N ARG A 394 10.68 -28.71 -3.63
CA ARG A 394 10.29 -29.99 -3.01
C ARG A 394 8.79 -30.09 -2.82
N GLY A 395 8.12 -28.97 -2.48
CA GLY A 395 6.70 -28.93 -2.18
C GLY A 395 5.79 -28.87 -3.41
N THR A 396 6.33 -28.58 -4.62
CA THR A 396 5.60 -28.57 -5.90
C THR A 396 5.76 -29.86 -6.72
N LYS A 397 6.40 -30.88 -6.18
CA LYS A 397 6.51 -32.23 -6.77
C LYS A 397 5.31 -33.08 -6.37
#